data_d1d381a2d6776ae584d59e480fd82b08
#
_entry.id   d1d381a2d6776ae584d59e480fd82b08
#
_cell.length_a   1.000
_cell.length_b   1.000
_cell.length_c   1.000
_cell.angle_alpha   90.00
_cell.angle_beta   90.00
_cell.angle_gamma   90.00
#
_symmetry.space_group_name_H-M   'P 1'
#
loop_
_entity.id
_entity.type
_entity.pdbx_description
1 polymer ?
#
loop_
_entity_poly.entity_id
_entity_poly.type
_entity_poly.pdbx_seq_one_letter_code
_entity_poly.pdbx_strand_id
1 'polypeptide(L)'
;MVNGLSDLVGKKLLFTLVVSDRSGEVEDRRQYHGTVEDAGGEPVLHLPDSDERIPLPPMYDQIEKIDPGQQVELEGSGEKMDDIDYTLTCVKSPP
;
A
#
# COMPACT_ATOMS: atom_id res chain seq x y z
N MET A 1 -14.56 -0.19 6.92
CA MET A 1 -13.68 0.96 7.23
C MET A 1 -12.58 0.51 8.18
N VAL A 2 -11.35 0.93 7.91
CA VAL A 2 -10.21 0.62 8.78
C VAL A 2 -10.19 1.63 9.93
N ASN A 3 -10.26 1.13 11.15
CA ASN A 3 -10.26 1.98 12.36
C ASN A 3 -8.86 2.18 12.94
N GLY A 4 -7.92 1.33 12.58
CA GLY A 4 -6.56 1.44 13.06
C GLY A 4 -5.72 0.26 12.64
N LEU A 5 -4.51 0.18 13.19
CA LEU A 5 -3.54 -0.84 12.85
C LEU A 5 -4.04 -2.27 13.09
N SER A 6 -4.78 -2.48 14.17
CA SER A 6 -5.25 -3.83 14.51
C SER A 6 -6.17 -4.43 13.44
N ASP A 7 -6.84 -3.60 12.65
CA ASP A 7 -7.71 -4.07 11.57
C ASP A 7 -6.90 -4.49 10.33
N LEU A 8 -5.65 -4.06 10.25
CA LEU A 8 -4.78 -4.31 9.10
C LEU A 8 -3.79 -5.44 9.31
N VAL A 9 -3.38 -5.71 10.54
CA VAL A 9 -2.34 -6.70 10.84
C VAL A 9 -2.75 -8.07 10.31
N GLY A 10 -1.85 -8.69 9.53
CA GLY A 10 -2.10 -9.97 8.90
C GLY A 10 -2.84 -9.89 7.59
N LYS A 11 -3.26 -8.69 7.17
CA LYS A 11 -3.96 -8.49 5.91
C LYS A 11 -2.98 -8.16 4.79
N LYS A 12 -3.37 -8.48 3.57
CA LYS A 12 -2.56 -8.16 2.39
C LYS A 12 -2.96 -6.81 1.84
N LEU A 13 -1.96 -5.98 1.59
CA LEU A 13 -2.17 -4.59 1.18
C LEU A 13 -1.30 -4.26 -0.02
N LEU A 14 -1.88 -3.56 -0.99
CA LEU A 14 -1.15 -2.97 -2.11
C LEU A 14 -0.92 -1.49 -1.79
N PHE A 15 0.34 -1.10 -1.67
CA PHE A 15 0.73 0.26 -1.40
C PHE A 15 1.29 0.89 -2.68
N THR A 16 0.67 1.98 -3.12
CA THR A 16 1.13 2.75 -4.28
C THR A 16 1.70 4.08 -3.80
N LEU A 17 2.95 4.31 -4.11
CA LEU A 17 3.61 5.57 -3.81
C LEU A 17 3.76 6.36 -5.11
N VAL A 18 3.12 7.53 -5.16
CA VAL A 18 3.20 8.44 -6.29
C VAL A 18 4.06 9.63 -5.87
N VAL A 19 5.12 9.89 -6.64
CA VAL A 19 5.99 11.04 -6.41
C VAL A 19 5.70 12.07 -7.51
N SER A 20 5.27 13.26 -7.11
CA SER A 20 5.01 14.35 -8.06
C SER A 20 6.12 15.40 -7.98
N ASP A 21 6.32 16.11 -9.09
CA ASP A 21 7.26 17.22 -9.14
C ASP A 21 6.61 18.52 -8.63
N ARG A 22 7.33 19.64 -8.72
CA ARG A 22 6.84 20.94 -8.24
C ARG A 22 5.66 21.47 -9.04
N SER A 23 5.50 21.03 -10.28
CA SER A 23 4.38 21.41 -11.12
C SER A 23 3.14 20.55 -10.91
N GLY A 24 3.24 19.50 -10.10
CA GLY A 24 2.16 18.57 -9.85
C GLY A 24 2.11 17.41 -10.82
N GLU A 25 3.07 17.29 -11.73
CA GLU A 25 3.13 16.15 -12.63
C GLU A 25 3.74 14.94 -11.93
N VAL A 26 3.27 13.74 -12.30
CA VAL A 26 3.80 12.51 -11.74
C VAL A 26 5.20 12.27 -12.28
N GLU A 27 6.19 12.25 -11.37
CA GLU A 27 7.59 12.02 -11.69
C GLU A 27 7.95 10.55 -11.56
N ASP A 28 7.37 9.86 -10.56
CA ASP A 28 7.64 8.45 -10.34
C ASP A 28 6.41 7.80 -9.70
N ARG A 29 6.26 6.51 -9.93
CA ARG A 29 5.18 5.73 -9.31
C ARG A 29 5.73 4.35 -8.97
N ARG A 30 5.59 3.96 -7.69
CA ARG A 30 6.07 2.69 -7.20
C ARG A 30 4.94 1.93 -6.51
N GLN A 31 4.88 0.64 -6.74
CA GLN A 31 3.89 -0.22 -6.10
C GLN A 31 4.59 -1.32 -5.31
N TYR A 32 4.09 -1.55 -4.11
CA TYR A 32 4.57 -2.60 -3.23
C TYR A 32 3.37 -3.38 -2.71
N HIS A 33 3.50 -4.69 -2.60
CA HIS A 33 2.46 -5.51 -2.01
C HIS A 33 3.07 -6.44 -0.97
N GLY A 34 2.29 -6.75 0.05
CA GLY A 34 2.75 -7.61 1.11
C GLY A 34 1.74 -7.71 2.24
N THR A 35 2.20 -8.19 3.38
CA THR A 35 1.39 -8.37 4.58
C THR A 35 1.67 -7.26 5.56
N VAL A 36 0.62 -6.68 6.13
CA VAL A 36 0.76 -5.63 7.13
C VAL A 36 1.17 -6.24 8.46
N GLU A 37 2.20 -5.65 9.06
CA GLU A 37 2.70 -6.05 10.38
C GLU A 37 2.72 -4.85 11.32
N ASP A 38 2.72 -5.13 12.62
CA ASP A 38 2.83 -4.13 13.68
C ASP A 38 4.30 -4.06 14.13
N ALA A 39 4.93 -2.92 13.90
CA ALA A 39 6.31 -2.67 14.32
C ALA A 39 6.32 -1.66 15.47
N GLY A 40 6.00 -2.13 16.68
CA GLY A 40 5.99 -1.27 17.85
C GLY A 40 4.87 -0.23 17.86
N GLY A 41 3.71 -0.58 17.30
CA GLY A 41 2.56 0.33 17.20
C GLY A 41 2.46 1.06 15.87
N GLU A 42 3.41 0.83 14.96
CA GLU A 42 3.41 1.47 13.64
C GLU A 42 3.18 0.43 12.55
N PRO A 43 2.41 0.77 11.50
CA PRO A 43 2.19 -0.17 10.42
C PRO A 43 3.40 -0.26 9.51
N VAL A 44 3.77 -1.50 9.17
CA VAL A 44 4.79 -1.75 8.14
C VAL A 44 4.27 -2.80 7.18
N LEU A 45 4.76 -2.75 5.95
CA LEU A 45 4.42 -3.71 4.92
C LEU A 45 5.59 -4.67 4.73
N HIS A 46 5.34 -5.94 5.01
CA HIS A 46 6.36 -6.98 4.84
C HIS A 46 6.26 -7.54 3.43
N LEU A 47 7.30 -7.32 2.63
CA LEU A 47 7.37 -7.76 1.25
C LEU A 47 7.79 -9.24 1.19
N PRO A 48 6.99 -10.11 0.58
CA PRO A 48 7.29 -11.54 0.61
C PRO A 48 8.52 -11.95 -0.20
N ASP A 49 8.82 -11.21 -1.28
CA ASP A 49 9.90 -11.60 -2.18
C ASP A 49 11.29 -11.21 -1.67
N SER A 50 11.41 -10.11 -0.94
CA SER A 50 12.69 -9.59 -0.48
C SER A 50 12.86 -9.62 1.03
N ASP A 51 11.81 -9.98 1.76
CA ASP A 51 11.77 -9.95 3.23
C ASP A 51 12.06 -8.56 3.81
N GLU A 52 11.83 -7.54 3.01
CA GLU A 52 11.94 -6.15 3.44
C GLU A 52 10.66 -5.70 4.12
N ARG A 53 10.79 -4.73 5.03
CA ARG A 53 9.66 -4.08 5.68
C ARG A 53 9.67 -2.61 5.33
N ILE A 54 8.57 -2.14 4.76
CA ILE A 54 8.41 -0.75 4.35
C ILE A 54 7.48 -0.05 5.33
N PRO A 55 7.90 1.06 5.95
CA PRO A 55 7.00 1.82 6.81
C PRO A 55 5.81 2.33 6.01
N LEU A 56 4.61 2.14 6.55
CA LEU A 56 3.39 2.67 5.94
C LEU A 56 2.99 3.95 6.64
N PRO A 57 2.49 4.96 5.91
CA PRO A 57 1.95 6.15 6.57
C PRO A 57 0.69 5.75 7.36
N PRO A 58 0.47 6.31 8.56
CA PRO A 58 -0.70 5.97 9.38
C PRO A 58 -1.96 6.69 8.88
N MET A 59 -2.24 6.54 7.61
CA MET A 59 -3.38 7.19 6.93
C MET A 59 -4.53 6.20 6.79
N TYR A 60 -5.04 5.73 7.92
CA TYR A 60 -6.04 4.67 7.95
C TYR A 60 -7.33 5.05 7.23
N ASP A 61 -7.67 6.33 7.22
CA ASP A 61 -8.85 6.85 6.53
C ASP A 61 -8.70 6.86 5.01
N GLN A 62 -7.47 6.70 4.50
CA GLN A 62 -7.19 6.66 3.08
C GLN A 62 -7.12 5.22 2.54
N ILE A 63 -7.15 4.24 3.42
CA ILE A 63 -7.07 2.83 3.03
C ILE A 63 -8.43 2.36 2.56
N GLU A 64 -8.46 1.79 1.35
CA GLU A 64 -9.68 1.28 0.75
C GLU A 64 -9.72 -0.24 0.80
N LYS A 65 -10.88 -0.80 1.10
CA LYS A 65 -11.10 -2.22 1.10
C LYS A 65 -11.43 -2.70 -0.30
N ILE A 66 -10.82 -3.83 -0.70
CA ILE A 66 -11.12 -4.49 -1.96
C ILE A 66 -12.17 -5.57 -1.71
N ASP A 67 -13.20 -5.62 -2.54
CA ASP A 67 -14.25 -6.62 -2.42
C ASP A 67 -13.70 -8.01 -2.71
N PRO A 68 -14.21 -9.05 -2.03
CA PRO A 68 -13.80 -10.43 -2.30
C PRO A 68 -14.01 -10.79 -3.77
N GLY A 69 -13.00 -11.41 -4.38
CA GLY A 69 -13.04 -11.80 -5.77
C GLY A 69 -12.64 -10.72 -6.76
N GLN A 70 -12.43 -9.51 -6.30
CA GLN A 70 -11.94 -8.43 -7.15
C GLN A 70 -10.44 -8.56 -7.36
N GLN A 71 -9.99 -8.42 -8.61
CA GLN A 71 -8.58 -8.48 -8.94
C GLN A 71 -7.98 -7.07 -9.01
N VAL A 72 -6.72 -6.95 -8.57
CA VAL A 72 -5.95 -5.72 -8.65
C VAL A 72 -4.82 -5.95 -9.65
N GLU A 73 -4.70 -5.04 -10.61
CA GLU A 73 -3.65 -5.10 -11.61
C GLU A 73 -2.47 -4.21 -11.19
N LEU A 74 -1.26 -4.78 -11.17
CA LEU A 74 -0.05 -4.04 -10.88
C LEU A 74 0.41 -3.29 -12.11
N GLU A 75 0.69 -2.01 -11.94
CA GLU A 75 1.23 -1.18 -13.01
C GLU A 75 2.66 -1.59 -13.34
N GLY A 76 3.01 -1.51 -14.60
CA GLY A 76 4.34 -1.86 -15.08
C GLY A 76 4.49 -3.32 -15.45
N SER A 77 4.07 -4.25 -14.60
CA SER A 77 4.15 -5.69 -14.87
C SER A 77 2.88 -6.25 -15.50
N GLY A 78 1.74 -5.59 -15.27
CA GLY A 78 0.45 -6.10 -15.70
C GLY A 78 -0.03 -7.33 -14.93
N GLU A 79 0.68 -7.70 -13.87
CA GLU A 79 0.31 -8.84 -13.05
C GLU A 79 -0.99 -8.56 -12.29
N LYS A 80 -1.89 -9.54 -12.28
CA LYS A 80 -3.15 -9.43 -11.56
C LYS A 80 -3.07 -10.21 -10.26
N MET A 81 -3.51 -9.58 -9.17
CA MET A 81 -3.56 -10.19 -7.85
C MET A 81 -4.99 -10.25 -7.35
N ASP A 82 -5.39 -11.40 -6.85
CA ASP A 82 -6.75 -11.62 -6.35
C ASP A 82 -6.80 -11.84 -4.84
N ASP A 83 -5.65 -11.74 -4.17
CA ASP A 83 -5.53 -11.98 -2.73
C ASP A 83 -5.24 -10.70 -1.93
N ILE A 84 -5.42 -9.53 -2.53
CA ILE A 84 -5.21 -8.25 -1.86
C ILE A 84 -6.49 -7.85 -1.12
N ASP A 85 -6.36 -7.55 0.16
CA ASP A 85 -7.49 -7.15 1.01
C ASP A 85 -7.74 -5.64 1.03
N TYR A 86 -6.66 -4.85 0.94
CA TYR A 86 -6.73 -3.38 1.03
C TYR A 86 -5.76 -2.73 0.06
N THR A 87 -6.05 -1.49 -0.31
CA THR A 87 -5.14 -0.64 -1.07
C THR A 87 -4.92 0.69 -0.36
N LEU A 88 -3.71 1.22 -0.48
CA LEU A 88 -3.36 2.55 0.02
C LEU A 88 -2.53 3.26 -1.04
N THR A 89 -2.95 4.46 -1.41
CA THR A 89 -2.19 5.32 -2.32
C THR A 89 -1.71 6.55 -1.58
N CYS A 90 -0.42 6.81 -1.64
CA CYS A 90 0.18 7.99 -1.02
C CYS A 90 0.85 8.84 -2.10
N VAL A 91 0.57 10.13 -2.09
CA VAL A 91 1.19 11.08 -3.02
C VAL A 91 2.18 11.94 -2.26
N LYS A 92 3.44 11.93 -2.71
CA LYS A 92 4.48 12.78 -2.16
C LYS A 92 4.78 13.92 -3.13
N SER A 93 4.86 15.13 -2.58
CA SER A 93 5.27 16.30 -3.33
C SER A 93 6.59 16.81 -2.75
N PRO A 94 7.46 17.43 -3.57
CA PRO A 94 8.68 18.04 -3.04
C PRO A 94 8.34 19.21 -2.12
N PRO A 95 9.20 19.53 -1.15
CA PRO A 95 9.00 20.65 -0.23
C PRO A 95 9.04 22.00 -0.95
#